data_69596ce3c2d0d97e7ec06990f5bd98d3
#
_entry.id   69596ce3c2d0d97e7ec06990f5bd98d3
#
_cell.length_a   1.000
_cell.length_b   1.000
_cell.length_c   1.000
_cell.angle_alpha   90.00
_cell.angle_beta   90.00
_cell.angle_gamma   90.00
#
_symmetry.space_group_name_H-M   'P 1'
#
loop_
_entity.id
_entity.type
_entity.pdbx_description
1 polymer ?
#
loop_
_entity_poly.entity_id
_entity_poly.type
_entity_poly.pdbx_seq_one_letter_code
_entity_poly.pdbx_strand_id
1 'polypeptide(L)'
;NLFLNNRDHRKITVIDGKVGFTGGYNLANEYFGFSHPYGEWKDTGIRLEGDAVRSLTITFLEMWNAIKKSLPSDRSFEPYLTEYQYKSVQHGYVQPYADSPLDDEQVGEEVYISMANKAEHYCWFITPYLILTDEMSHALSLAAKRDVDVRIITPGIPDKKMVYSVTRSFYHQLVSNGVRIFEWTPGFCHAKMSIADDRMATCGTINLDYRSLYHHFENGCFMVDCPAVDEIKRDFKHTFSQCREVTEKYKAGLGAHLRLGQLILRLFAQLM
;
A
#
# COMPACT_ATOMS: atom_id res chain seq x y z
N ASN A 1 -9.87 -23.94 8.56
CA ASN A 1 -8.76 -23.31 9.32
C ASN A 1 -8.59 -21.87 8.88
N LEU A 2 -9.30 -20.95 9.51
CA LEU A 2 -9.22 -19.50 9.25
C LEU A 2 -7.77 -18.96 9.42
N PHE A 3 -7.02 -19.53 10.33
CA PHE A 3 -5.62 -19.15 10.61
C PHE A 3 -4.59 -19.48 9.50
N LEU A 4 -4.93 -20.30 8.53
CA LEU A 4 -4.01 -20.65 7.41
C LEU A 4 -3.84 -19.51 6.39
N ASN A 5 -4.65 -18.47 6.46
CA ASN A 5 -4.58 -17.35 5.52
C ASN A 5 -3.80 -16.15 6.06
N ASN A 6 -3.52 -16.11 7.37
CA ASN A 6 -2.77 -15.02 7.98
C ASN A 6 -1.28 -15.18 7.70
N ARG A 7 -0.67 -14.19 7.07
CA ARG A 7 0.76 -14.19 6.72
C ARG A 7 1.41 -12.91 7.19
N ASP A 8 2.67 -13.01 7.59
CA ASP A 8 3.50 -11.83 7.78
C ASP A 8 3.98 -11.32 6.42
N HIS A 9 3.40 -10.22 5.97
CA HIS A 9 3.72 -9.58 4.69
C HIS A 9 4.59 -8.33 4.89
N ARG A 10 5.01 -8.03 6.11
CA ARG A 10 5.86 -6.89 6.42
C ARG A 10 7.29 -7.09 5.87
N LYS A 11 7.90 -6.00 5.44
CA LYS A 11 9.29 -5.95 5.00
C LYS A 11 9.99 -4.92 5.87
N ILE A 12 10.62 -5.39 6.93
CA ILE A 12 11.29 -4.53 7.92
C ILE A 12 12.76 -4.93 8.00
N THR A 13 13.64 -3.97 7.79
CA THR A 13 15.07 -4.12 8.04
C THR A 13 15.51 -3.01 8.98
N VAL A 14 16.10 -3.37 10.11
CA VAL A 14 16.65 -2.40 11.08
C VAL A 14 18.12 -2.69 11.26
N ILE A 15 18.94 -1.65 11.21
CA ILE A 15 20.39 -1.72 11.40
C ILE A 15 20.75 -0.95 12.65
N ASP A 16 21.26 -1.67 13.65
CA ASP A 16 21.75 -1.15 14.94
C ASP A 16 20.73 -0.27 15.70
N GLY A 17 19.43 -0.41 15.44
CA GLY A 17 18.40 0.45 16.01
C GLY A 17 18.47 1.91 15.54
N LYS A 18 19.26 2.23 14.53
CA LYS A 18 19.55 3.59 14.07
C LYS A 18 18.96 3.91 12.71
N VAL A 19 18.96 2.93 11.82
CA VAL A 19 18.43 3.06 10.46
C VAL A 19 17.43 1.94 10.22
N GLY A 20 16.27 2.30 9.70
CA GLY A 20 15.21 1.37 9.33
C GLY A 20 14.83 1.49 7.87
N PHE A 21 14.41 0.37 7.27
CA PHE A 21 13.88 0.31 5.91
C PHE A 21 12.58 -0.46 5.91
N THR A 22 11.61 0.03 5.16
CA THR A 22 10.37 -0.70 4.84
C THR A 22 9.84 -0.29 3.47
N GLY A 23 8.94 -1.08 2.90
CA GLY A 23 8.36 -0.82 1.57
C GLY A 23 7.75 -2.06 0.97
N GLY A 24 7.38 -2.00 -0.31
CA GLY A 24 6.73 -3.10 -1.03
C GLY A 24 7.66 -4.23 -1.47
N TYR A 25 8.97 -4.02 -1.47
CA TYR A 25 9.96 -4.89 -2.08
C TYR A 25 10.15 -6.23 -1.35
N ASN A 26 10.31 -7.33 -2.11
CA ASN A 26 10.72 -8.64 -1.63
C ASN A 26 12.17 -8.96 -2.05
N LEU A 27 12.75 -9.98 -1.44
CA LEU A 27 14.06 -10.51 -1.84
C LEU A 27 13.86 -11.57 -2.94
N ALA A 28 13.59 -11.10 -4.18
CA ALA A 28 13.42 -11.96 -5.34
C ALA A 28 14.03 -11.30 -6.60
N ASN A 29 14.31 -12.09 -7.63
CA ASN A 29 15.10 -11.64 -8.80
C ASN A 29 14.48 -10.48 -9.55
N GLU A 30 13.17 -10.42 -9.68
CA GLU A 30 12.44 -9.36 -10.37
C GLU A 30 12.59 -8.00 -9.68
N TYR A 31 12.71 -7.96 -8.35
CA TYR A 31 12.90 -6.71 -7.58
C TYR A 31 14.29 -6.11 -7.74
N PHE A 32 15.27 -6.92 -8.13
CA PHE A 32 16.65 -6.49 -8.35
C PHE A 32 17.02 -6.39 -9.83
N GLY A 33 16.02 -6.55 -10.72
CA GLY A 33 16.24 -6.46 -12.17
C GLY A 33 17.03 -7.62 -12.76
N PHE A 34 17.14 -8.77 -12.07
CA PHE A 34 17.77 -9.98 -12.59
C PHE A 34 16.86 -10.79 -13.52
N SER A 35 15.56 -10.56 -13.44
CA SER A 35 14.56 -11.16 -14.32
C SER A 35 13.40 -10.20 -14.56
N HIS A 36 12.73 -10.34 -15.73
CA HIS A 36 11.65 -9.44 -16.16
C HIS A 36 10.41 -10.23 -16.63
N PRO A 37 9.83 -11.12 -15.79
CA PRO A 37 8.73 -11.99 -16.23
C PRO A 37 7.46 -11.22 -16.61
N TYR A 38 7.31 -9.99 -16.12
CA TYR A 38 6.14 -9.14 -16.33
C TYR A 38 6.53 -7.73 -16.84
N GLY A 39 7.60 -7.65 -17.64
CA GLY A 39 8.18 -6.37 -18.05
C GLY A 39 9.03 -5.73 -16.94
N GLU A 40 9.07 -4.41 -16.90
CA GLU A 40 9.75 -3.70 -15.81
C GLU A 40 9.02 -3.94 -14.48
N TRP A 41 9.80 -3.94 -13.40
CA TRP A 41 9.27 -4.07 -12.04
C TRP A 41 9.46 -2.77 -11.27
N LYS A 42 8.35 -2.13 -10.89
CA LYS A 42 8.39 -0.91 -10.08
C LYS A 42 7.98 -1.24 -8.64
N ASP A 43 8.85 -0.88 -7.70
CA ASP A 43 8.51 -0.89 -6.27
C ASP A 43 9.00 0.38 -5.59
N THR A 44 8.62 0.55 -4.32
CA THR A 44 9.02 1.69 -3.48
C THR A 44 9.42 1.21 -2.10
N GLY A 45 10.35 1.93 -1.49
CA GLY A 45 10.73 1.77 -0.11
C GLY A 45 11.09 3.11 0.52
N ILE A 46 11.08 3.14 1.83
CA ILE A 46 11.47 4.31 2.62
C ILE A 46 12.61 3.94 3.57
N ARG A 47 13.59 4.83 3.69
CA ARG A 47 14.65 4.79 4.69
C ARG A 47 14.30 5.77 5.81
N LEU A 48 14.37 5.30 7.03
CA LEU A 48 14.06 6.04 8.25
C LEU A 48 15.28 6.15 9.15
N GLU A 49 15.39 7.25 9.85
CA GLU A 49 16.34 7.49 10.94
C GLU A 49 15.61 8.16 12.12
N GLY A 50 16.17 8.04 13.32
CA GLY A 50 15.59 8.62 14.52
C GLY A 50 14.50 7.77 15.16
N ASP A 51 13.58 8.41 15.88
CA ASP A 51 12.60 7.73 16.74
C ASP A 51 11.68 6.77 16.01
N ALA A 52 11.40 7.02 14.74
CA ALA A 52 10.59 6.14 13.88
C ALA A 52 11.20 4.73 13.75
N VAL A 53 12.53 4.59 13.84
CA VAL A 53 13.21 3.30 13.77
C VAL A 53 12.87 2.43 14.98
N ARG A 54 12.65 3.04 16.16
CA ARG A 54 12.21 2.33 17.36
C ARG A 54 10.89 1.61 17.14
N SER A 55 9.91 2.26 16.49
CA SER A 55 8.62 1.64 16.16
C SER A 55 8.79 0.44 15.24
N LEU A 56 9.61 0.54 14.18
CA LEU A 56 9.91 -0.60 13.31
C LEU A 56 10.60 -1.75 14.06
N THR A 57 11.51 -1.42 14.98
CA THR A 57 12.21 -2.41 15.81
C THR A 57 11.22 -3.18 16.69
N ILE A 58 10.29 -2.47 17.35
CA ILE A 58 9.26 -3.10 18.19
C ILE A 58 8.36 -4.00 17.34
N THR A 59 7.86 -3.50 16.21
CA THR A 59 7.02 -4.26 15.29
C THR A 59 7.69 -5.56 14.81
N PHE A 60 8.99 -5.52 14.54
CA PHE A 60 9.77 -6.74 14.22
C PHE A 60 9.86 -7.70 15.40
N LEU A 61 10.21 -7.18 16.58
CA LEU A 61 10.46 -8.00 17.77
C LEU A 61 9.17 -8.64 18.32
N GLU A 62 8.03 -8.00 18.18
CA GLU A 62 6.73 -8.59 18.55
C GLU A 62 6.48 -9.87 17.76
N MET A 63 6.66 -9.86 16.44
CA MET A 63 6.50 -11.04 15.61
C MET A 63 7.58 -12.07 15.88
N TRP A 64 8.83 -11.64 16.06
CA TRP A 64 9.92 -12.53 16.43
C TRP A 64 9.61 -13.33 17.70
N ASN A 65 9.13 -12.63 18.73
CA ASN A 65 8.76 -13.25 20.01
C ASN A 65 7.49 -14.13 19.92
N ALA A 66 6.56 -13.80 19.04
CA ALA A 66 5.36 -14.61 18.81
C ALA A 66 5.67 -15.96 18.12
N ILE A 67 6.64 -15.98 17.22
CA ILE A 67 6.99 -17.16 16.44
C ILE A 67 8.01 -18.04 17.17
N LYS A 68 9.01 -17.42 17.80
CA LYS A 68 10.10 -18.13 18.45
C LYS A 68 9.68 -18.58 19.85
N LYS A 69 9.75 -19.89 20.13
CA LYS A 69 9.70 -20.43 21.50
C LYS A 69 11.00 -20.05 22.22
N SER A 70 11.13 -18.80 22.60
CA SER A 70 12.31 -18.26 23.24
C SER A 70 12.22 -18.41 24.76
N LEU A 71 13.40 -18.46 25.42
CA LEU A 71 13.47 -18.33 26.87
C LEU A 71 12.91 -16.95 27.29
N PRO A 72 12.36 -16.81 28.52
CA PRO A 72 11.85 -15.52 28.99
C PRO A 72 12.85 -14.35 28.87
N SER A 73 14.16 -14.64 29.02
CA SER A 73 15.25 -13.67 28.87
C SER A 73 15.40 -13.13 27.44
N ASP A 74 14.99 -13.91 26.43
CA ASP A 74 15.11 -13.50 25.03
C ASP A 74 13.94 -12.62 24.57
N ARG A 75 12.94 -12.40 25.43
CA ARG A 75 11.76 -11.62 25.13
C ARG A 75 11.90 -10.13 25.46
N SER A 76 13.01 -9.74 26.08
CA SER A 76 13.26 -8.32 26.37
C SER A 76 13.57 -7.58 25.07
N PHE A 77 12.92 -6.44 24.87
CA PHE A 77 13.22 -5.52 23.77
C PHE A 77 14.38 -4.58 24.08
N GLU A 78 14.71 -4.41 25.36
CA GLU A 78 15.72 -3.44 25.83
C GLU A 78 17.08 -3.51 25.11
N PRO A 79 17.67 -4.72 24.87
CA PRO A 79 18.96 -4.78 24.19
C PRO A 79 18.95 -4.24 22.75
N TYR A 80 17.75 -4.13 22.13
CA TYR A 80 17.55 -3.71 20.75
C TYR A 80 17.00 -2.29 20.62
N LEU A 81 16.55 -1.71 21.75
CA LEU A 81 16.05 -0.34 21.82
C LEU A 81 17.18 0.57 22.32
N THR A 82 18.11 0.86 21.44
CA THR A 82 19.23 1.75 21.78
C THR A 82 18.75 3.16 22.04
N GLU A 83 19.26 3.79 23.12
CA GLU A 83 19.15 5.22 23.32
C GLU A 83 20.06 5.94 22.31
N TYR A 84 19.51 6.24 21.13
CA TYR A 84 20.19 6.98 20.10
C TYR A 84 19.58 8.38 20.01
N GLN A 85 20.36 9.38 20.40
CA GLN A 85 19.95 10.77 20.21
C GLN A 85 20.16 11.16 18.74
N TYR A 86 19.08 11.09 17.96
CA TYR A 86 19.06 11.56 16.59
C TYR A 86 18.67 13.03 16.56
N LYS A 87 19.53 13.87 15.96
CA LYS A 87 19.19 15.25 15.70
C LYS A 87 18.60 15.35 14.30
N SER A 88 17.28 15.42 14.21
CA SER A 88 16.61 15.63 12.93
C SER A 88 17.04 16.97 12.31
N VAL A 89 17.38 16.90 11.02
CA VAL A 89 17.62 18.09 10.18
C VAL A 89 16.44 18.37 9.25
N GLN A 90 15.43 17.49 9.26
CA GLN A 90 14.23 17.58 8.45
C GLN A 90 13.05 18.02 9.31
N HIS A 91 12.11 18.72 8.70
CA HIS A 91 10.83 19.08 9.31
C HIS A 91 9.77 18.01 9.05
N GLY A 92 8.60 18.16 9.68
CA GLY A 92 7.45 17.29 9.52
C GLY A 92 7.46 16.07 10.41
N TYR A 93 6.55 15.14 10.16
CA TYR A 93 6.32 13.97 11.01
C TYR A 93 6.33 12.69 10.18
N VAL A 94 6.89 11.64 10.76
CA VAL A 94 6.87 10.28 10.21
C VAL A 94 6.42 9.33 11.30
N GLN A 95 5.34 8.61 11.05
CA GLN A 95 4.77 7.64 11.97
C GLN A 95 4.70 6.26 11.30
N PRO A 96 5.62 5.34 11.62
CA PRO A 96 5.43 3.94 11.29
C PRO A 96 4.23 3.38 12.04
N TYR A 97 3.46 2.54 11.37
CA TYR A 97 2.35 1.80 11.94
C TYR A 97 2.34 0.37 11.45
N ALA A 98 1.74 -0.51 12.20
CA ALA A 98 1.53 -1.90 11.85
C ALA A 98 0.03 -2.20 11.84
N ASP A 99 -0.33 -3.21 11.06
CA ASP A 99 -1.68 -3.74 10.97
C ASP A 99 -1.65 -5.23 11.30
N SER A 100 -2.67 -5.72 11.97
CA SER A 100 -2.73 -7.09 12.47
C SER A 100 -4.10 -7.72 12.18
N PRO A 101 -4.15 -8.95 11.65
CA PRO A 101 -5.41 -9.65 11.46
C PRO A 101 -5.95 -10.27 12.77
N LEU A 102 -5.33 -10.00 13.92
CA LEU A 102 -5.66 -10.62 15.21
C LEU A 102 -6.37 -9.65 16.18
N ASP A 103 -6.55 -8.42 15.78
CA ASP A 103 -7.34 -7.42 16.49
C ASP A 103 -8.52 -6.94 15.63
N ASP A 104 -9.36 -6.09 16.17
CA ASP A 104 -10.54 -5.58 15.48
C ASP A 104 -10.30 -4.22 14.81
N GLU A 105 -9.03 -3.82 14.63
CA GLU A 105 -8.62 -2.53 14.06
C GLU A 105 -8.00 -2.72 12.66
N GLN A 106 -8.54 -2.09 11.64
CA GLN A 106 -8.02 -2.09 10.28
C GLN A 106 -7.23 -0.80 10.02
N VAL A 107 -6.11 -0.64 10.71
CA VAL A 107 -5.30 0.59 10.72
C VAL A 107 -4.89 1.00 9.31
N GLY A 108 -4.51 0.04 8.45
CA GLY A 108 -4.10 0.31 7.08
C GLY A 108 -5.22 0.92 6.24
N GLU A 109 -6.42 0.38 6.32
CA GLU A 109 -7.59 0.89 5.62
C GLU A 109 -8.01 2.26 6.14
N GLU A 110 -8.04 2.42 7.46
CA GLU A 110 -8.43 3.67 8.12
C GLU A 110 -7.50 4.83 7.76
N VAL A 111 -6.19 4.58 7.63
CA VAL A 111 -5.23 5.58 7.15
C VAL A 111 -5.58 6.01 5.73
N TYR A 112 -5.86 5.09 4.81
CA TYR A 112 -6.22 5.41 3.43
C TYR A 112 -7.56 6.16 3.33
N ILE A 113 -8.58 5.71 4.08
CA ILE A 113 -9.89 6.38 4.16
C ILE A 113 -9.72 7.79 4.73
N SER A 114 -8.92 7.95 5.80
CA SER A 114 -8.66 9.26 6.42
C SER A 114 -7.97 10.21 5.44
N MET A 115 -7.01 9.73 4.64
CA MET A 115 -6.37 10.53 3.61
C MET A 115 -7.37 10.99 2.53
N ALA A 116 -8.20 10.07 2.02
CA ALA A 116 -9.23 10.40 1.03
C ALA A 116 -10.26 11.41 1.57
N ASN A 117 -10.66 11.27 2.84
CA ASN A 117 -11.61 12.17 3.48
C ASN A 117 -11.04 13.56 3.77
N LYS A 118 -9.76 13.65 4.09
CA LYS A 118 -9.06 14.92 4.40
C LYS A 118 -8.54 15.65 3.16
N ALA A 119 -8.43 14.96 2.03
CA ALA A 119 -7.96 15.56 0.79
C ALA A 119 -8.92 16.67 0.30
N GLU A 120 -8.35 17.82 -0.07
CA GLU A 120 -9.05 19.00 -0.58
C GLU A 120 -8.82 19.21 -2.08
N HIS A 121 -7.64 18.86 -2.60
CA HIS A 121 -7.25 19.08 -3.98
C HIS A 121 -7.01 17.79 -4.75
N TYR A 122 -6.23 16.86 -4.20
CA TYR A 122 -5.96 15.59 -4.83
C TYR A 122 -5.60 14.49 -3.84
N CYS A 123 -5.90 13.24 -4.22
CA CYS A 123 -5.46 12.05 -3.49
C CYS A 123 -5.13 10.94 -4.50
N TRP A 124 -3.86 10.51 -4.55
CA TRP A 124 -3.37 9.53 -5.50
C TRP A 124 -2.86 8.28 -4.82
N PHE A 125 -3.10 7.13 -5.44
CA PHE A 125 -2.71 5.82 -4.93
C PHE A 125 -1.97 5.02 -6.00
N ILE A 126 -1.00 4.21 -5.58
CA ILE A 126 -0.42 3.12 -6.36
C ILE A 126 -0.63 1.82 -5.61
N THR A 127 -1.15 0.81 -6.29
CA THR A 127 -1.34 -0.53 -5.74
C THR A 127 -1.24 -1.60 -6.83
N PRO A 128 -0.62 -2.76 -6.55
CA PRO A 128 -0.60 -3.87 -7.51
C PRO A 128 -1.97 -4.53 -7.68
N TYR A 129 -2.80 -4.49 -6.64
CA TYR A 129 -4.12 -5.11 -6.61
C TYR A 129 -5.15 -4.10 -6.07
N LEU A 130 -6.30 -4.06 -6.73
CA LEU A 130 -7.40 -3.14 -6.40
C LEU A 130 -8.67 -3.96 -6.18
N ILE A 131 -8.85 -4.43 -4.95
CA ILE A 131 -9.98 -5.27 -4.53
C ILE A 131 -10.54 -4.65 -3.26
N LEU A 132 -11.28 -3.57 -3.44
CA LEU A 132 -11.69 -2.66 -2.37
C LEU A 132 -12.84 -3.22 -1.54
N THR A 133 -12.86 -2.81 -0.28
CA THR A 133 -14.05 -2.84 0.57
C THR A 133 -15.08 -1.83 0.09
N ASP A 134 -16.29 -1.96 0.59
CA ASP A 134 -17.34 -0.98 0.29
C ASP A 134 -17.02 0.38 0.93
N GLU A 135 -16.43 0.38 2.14
CA GLU A 135 -16.00 1.56 2.88
C GLU A 135 -14.94 2.36 2.09
N MET A 136 -13.88 1.68 1.65
CA MET A 136 -12.82 2.32 0.85
C MET A 136 -13.33 2.81 -0.50
N SER A 137 -14.16 2.01 -1.20
CA SER A 137 -14.80 2.40 -2.46
C SER A 137 -15.68 3.64 -2.28
N HIS A 138 -16.42 3.71 -1.16
CA HIS A 138 -17.26 4.85 -0.82
C HIS A 138 -16.43 6.11 -0.53
N ALA A 139 -15.38 5.99 0.28
CA ALA A 139 -14.49 7.11 0.61
C ALA A 139 -13.83 7.73 -0.63
N LEU A 140 -13.28 6.91 -1.53
CA LEU A 140 -12.69 7.37 -2.80
C LEU A 140 -13.72 8.04 -3.71
N SER A 141 -14.91 7.44 -3.81
CA SER A 141 -16.00 7.99 -4.60
C SER A 141 -16.51 9.33 -4.03
N LEU A 142 -16.59 9.43 -2.71
CA LEU A 142 -17.01 10.67 -2.04
C LEU A 142 -15.97 11.78 -2.21
N ALA A 143 -14.69 11.47 -2.11
CA ALA A 143 -13.62 12.41 -2.38
C ALA A 143 -13.72 12.96 -3.82
N ALA A 144 -13.86 12.07 -4.81
CA ALA A 144 -14.02 12.49 -6.20
C ALA A 144 -15.29 13.36 -6.44
N LYS A 145 -16.40 13.08 -5.74
CA LYS A 145 -17.63 13.91 -5.78
C LYS A 145 -17.50 15.27 -5.09
N ARG A 146 -16.47 15.45 -4.25
CA ARG A 146 -16.08 16.75 -3.68
C ARG A 146 -15.10 17.51 -4.57
N ASP A 147 -14.94 17.12 -5.83
CA ASP A 147 -14.00 17.69 -6.80
C ASP A 147 -12.51 17.44 -6.45
N VAL A 148 -12.21 16.48 -5.58
CA VAL A 148 -10.83 16.04 -5.35
C VAL A 148 -10.37 15.20 -6.54
N ASP A 149 -9.18 15.48 -7.09
CA ASP A 149 -8.58 14.69 -8.19
C ASP A 149 -8.07 13.36 -7.65
N VAL A 150 -8.95 12.35 -7.60
CA VAL A 150 -8.62 10.99 -7.12
C VAL A 150 -8.09 10.16 -8.27
N ARG A 151 -6.84 9.68 -8.15
CA ARG A 151 -6.19 8.85 -9.17
C ARG A 151 -5.65 7.55 -8.57
N ILE A 152 -5.80 6.46 -9.30
CA ILE A 152 -5.26 5.16 -8.91
C ILE A 152 -4.41 4.61 -10.05
N ILE A 153 -3.16 4.22 -9.74
CA ILE A 153 -2.26 3.53 -10.66
C ILE A 153 -2.25 2.05 -10.31
N THR A 154 -2.44 1.22 -11.32
CA THR A 154 -2.38 -0.24 -11.25
C THR A 154 -1.41 -0.78 -12.30
N PRO A 155 -0.96 -2.05 -12.22
CA PRO A 155 -0.09 -2.64 -13.24
C PRO A 155 -0.75 -2.68 -14.63
N GLY A 156 0.03 -2.38 -15.66
CA GLY A 156 -0.36 -2.58 -17.05
C GLY A 156 -0.19 -4.03 -17.52
N ILE A 157 0.82 -4.73 -16.98
CA ILE A 157 1.09 -6.16 -17.22
C ILE A 157 0.87 -6.90 -15.90
N PRO A 158 -0.06 -7.87 -15.83
CA PRO A 158 -0.38 -8.57 -14.58
C PRO A 158 0.60 -9.71 -14.29
N ASP A 159 0.87 -9.94 -12.99
CA ASP A 159 1.51 -11.16 -12.49
C ASP A 159 0.53 -12.35 -12.43
N LYS A 160 -0.73 -12.09 -12.05
CA LYS A 160 -1.79 -13.07 -11.89
C LYS A 160 -3.04 -12.65 -12.67
N LYS A 161 -3.33 -13.33 -13.77
CA LYS A 161 -4.44 -12.98 -14.66
C LYS A 161 -5.81 -12.94 -13.96
N MET A 162 -6.07 -13.85 -13.03
CA MET A 162 -7.34 -13.90 -12.30
C MET A 162 -7.49 -12.70 -11.36
N VAL A 163 -6.49 -12.39 -10.54
CA VAL A 163 -6.48 -11.21 -9.65
C VAL A 163 -6.63 -9.91 -10.44
N TYR A 164 -5.97 -9.84 -11.60
CA TYR A 164 -6.09 -8.70 -12.51
C TYR A 164 -7.51 -8.52 -13.07
N SER A 165 -8.20 -9.63 -13.36
CA SER A 165 -9.60 -9.58 -13.80
C SER A 165 -10.51 -9.08 -12.67
N VAL A 166 -10.26 -9.49 -11.42
CA VAL A 166 -10.99 -8.97 -10.24
C VAL A 166 -10.68 -7.48 -10.05
N THR A 167 -9.42 -7.07 -10.07
CA THR A 167 -9.01 -5.65 -10.01
C THR A 167 -9.79 -4.80 -11.01
N ARG A 168 -9.84 -5.21 -12.26
CA ARG A 168 -10.59 -4.49 -13.32
C ARG A 168 -12.09 -4.46 -13.11
N SER A 169 -12.64 -5.38 -12.33
CA SER A 169 -14.07 -5.38 -12.02
C SER A 169 -14.50 -4.19 -11.16
N PHE A 170 -13.57 -3.60 -10.39
CA PHE A 170 -13.80 -2.41 -9.59
C PHE A 170 -13.73 -1.10 -10.39
N TYR A 171 -13.08 -1.09 -11.55
CA TYR A 171 -12.86 0.14 -12.32
C TYR A 171 -14.14 0.85 -12.68
N HIS A 172 -15.14 0.15 -13.22
CA HIS A 172 -16.39 0.78 -13.65
C HIS A 172 -17.10 1.54 -12.54
N GLN A 173 -17.18 0.95 -11.34
CA GLN A 173 -17.79 1.60 -10.18
C GLN A 173 -17.05 2.87 -9.79
N LEU A 174 -15.72 2.83 -9.73
CA LEU A 174 -14.88 3.95 -9.35
C LEU A 174 -14.95 5.08 -10.39
N VAL A 175 -14.77 4.78 -11.68
CA VAL A 175 -14.78 5.80 -12.74
C VAL A 175 -16.15 6.43 -12.92
N SER A 176 -17.24 5.69 -12.68
CA SER A 176 -18.60 6.23 -12.70
C SER A 176 -18.86 7.26 -11.59
N ASN A 177 -18.02 7.24 -10.54
CA ASN A 177 -18.07 8.19 -9.43
C ASN A 177 -16.98 9.29 -9.52
N GLY A 178 -16.23 9.37 -10.61
CA GLY A 178 -15.25 10.43 -10.85
C GLY A 178 -13.79 10.05 -10.56
N VAL A 179 -13.50 8.86 -10.03
CA VAL A 179 -12.12 8.38 -9.83
C VAL A 179 -11.46 8.09 -11.17
N ARG A 180 -10.20 8.49 -11.33
CA ARG A 180 -9.42 8.27 -12.55
C ARG A 180 -8.48 7.09 -12.39
N ILE A 181 -8.46 6.19 -13.38
CA ILE A 181 -7.65 4.96 -13.36
C ILE A 181 -6.57 4.99 -14.42
N PHE A 182 -5.37 4.65 -14.00
CA PHE A 182 -4.16 4.61 -14.81
C PHE A 182 -3.53 3.23 -14.75
N GLU A 183 -3.13 2.68 -15.91
CA GLU A 183 -2.38 1.43 -16.00
C GLU A 183 -0.93 1.75 -16.36
N TRP A 184 0.03 1.38 -15.50
CA TRP A 184 1.46 1.57 -15.74
C TRP A 184 1.94 0.60 -16.81
N THR A 185 2.33 1.14 -17.99
CA THR A 185 2.53 0.34 -19.20
C THR A 185 3.86 -0.41 -19.30
N PRO A 186 4.97 0.02 -18.67
CA PRO A 186 6.25 -0.69 -18.80
C PRO A 186 6.25 -2.10 -18.20
N GLY A 187 5.36 -2.39 -17.25
CA GLY A 187 5.35 -3.70 -16.61
C GLY A 187 4.44 -3.83 -15.41
N PHE A 188 4.95 -4.49 -14.36
CA PHE A 188 4.24 -4.73 -13.11
C PHE A 188 4.62 -3.69 -12.06
N CYS A 189 3.68 -2.83 -11.71
CA CYS A 189 3.83 -1.85 -10.63
C CYS A 189 3.43 -2.49 -9.30
N HIS A 190 4.43 -2.81 -8.47
CA HIS A 190 4.22 -3.46 -7.15
C HIS A 190 4.32 -2.48 -5.98
N ALA A 191 4.56 -1.20 -6.22
CA ALA A 191 4.61 -0.18 -5.19
C ALA A 191 3.26 -0.04 -4.45
N LYS A 192 3.33 0.28 -3.15
CA LYS A 192 2.19 0.60 -2.30
C LYS A 192 2.48 1.93 -1.64
N MET A 193 1.97 2.97 -2.23
CA MET A 193 2.10 4.33 -1.72
C MET A 193 0.89 5.17 -2.06
N SER A 194 0.67 6.20 -1.25
CA SER A 194 -0.35 7.20 -1.49
C SER A 194 0.17 8.59 -1.17
N ILE A 195 -0.49 9.60 -1.73
CA ILE A 195 -0.19 11.01 -1.46
C ILE A 195 -1.47 11.85 -1.54
N ALA A 196 -1.58 12.85 -0.68
CA ALA A 196 -2.65 13.84 -0.72
C ALA A 196 -2.10 15.26 -0.45
N ASP A 197 -2.51 16.21 -1.31
CA ASP A 197 -2.38 17.67 -1.15
C ASP A 197 -0.97 18.18 -0.84
N ASP A 198 0.09 17.50 -1.28
CA ASP A 198 1.48 17.84 -0.96
C ASP A 198 1.82 17.79 0.56
N ARG A 199 0.93 17.24 1.37
CA ARG A 199 1.04 17.27 2.83
C ARG A 199 1.13 15.90 3.46
N MET A 200 0.39 14.92 2.95
CA MET A 200 0.28 13.57 3.52
C MET A 200 0.73 12.54 2.49
N ALA A 201 1.50 11.56 2.93
CA ALA A 201 1.87 10.42 2.10
C ALA A 201 1.96 9.14 2.92
N THR A 202 1.86 7.99 2.27
CA THR A 202 2.19 6.68 2.83
C THR A 202 3.14 5.93 1.93
N CYS A 203 3.97 5.08 2.54
CA CYS A 203 4.77 4.07 1.87
C CYS A 203 4.85 2.84 2.78
N GLY A 204 4.64 1.64 2.24
CA GLY A 204 4.65 0.43 3.06
C GLY A 204 4.37 -0.84 2.27
N THR A 205 3.78 -1.80 2.97
CA THR A 205 3.51 -3.14 2.44
C THR A 205 2.05 -3.34 2.04
N ILE A 206 1.14 -2.43 2.44
CA ILE A 206 -0.31 -2.59 2.41
C ILE A 206 -0.87 -2.32 1.02
N ASN A 207 -1.40 -3.35 0.36
CA ASN A 207 -2.15 -3.21 -0.89
C ASN A 207 -3.58 -2.71 -0.63
N LEU A 208 -4.22 -2.21 -1.67
CA LEU A 208 -5.68 -1.94 -1.66
C LEU A 208 -6.46 -3.22 -2.03
N ASP A 209 -6.27 -4.28 -1.23
CA ASP A 209 -7.00 -5.53 -1.37
C ASP A 209 -7.37 -6.14 0.00
N TYR A 210 -8.41 -6.97 0.02
CA TYR A 210 -8.93 -7.59 1.26
C TYR A 210 -7.86 -8.37 2.02
N ARG A 211 -6.95 -9.01 1.31
CA ARG A 211 -5.91 -9.82 1.93
C ARG A 211 -4.95 -8.98 2.75
N SER A 212 -4.51 -7.86 2.21
CA SER A 212 -3.66 -6.92 2.94
C SER A 212 -4.42 -6.23 4.06
N LEU A 213 -5.67 -5.82 3.83
CA LEU A 213 -6.43 -5.02 4.78
C LEU A 213 -7.01 -5.82 5.95
N TYR A 214 -7.19 -7.16 5.81
CA TYR A 214 -7.92 -7.98 6.81
C TYR A 214 -7.24 -9.28 7.21
N HIS A 215 -6.26 -9.76 6.44
CA HIS A 215 -5.75 -11.13 6.65
C HIS A 215 -4.25 -11.20 6.91
N HIS A 216 -3.50 -10.17 6.59
CA HIS A 216 -2.06 -10.16 6.74
C HIS A 216 -1.60 -9.25 7.88
N PHE A 217 -0.45 -9.60 8.47
CA PHE A 217 0.33 -8.62 9.21
C PHE A 217 1.02 -7.71 8.20
N GLU A 218 0.74 -6.45 8.25
CA GLU A 218 1.25 -5.42 7.35
C GLU A 218 1.93 -4.29 8.13
N ASN A 219 2.63 -3.41 7.43
CA ASN A 219 3.12 -2.17 8.01
C ASN A 219 3.21 -1.07 6.96
N GLY A 220 3.15 0.15 7.44
CA GLY A 220 3.33 1.35 6.65
C GLY A 220 3.99 2.46 7.43
N CYS A 221 4.37 3.51 6.72
CA CYS A 221 4.79 4.78 7.30
C CYS A 221 3.84 5.86 6.81
N PHE A 222 3.21 6.56 7.74
CA PHE A 222 2.45 7.77 7.45
C PHE A 222 3.35 8.98 7.62
N MET A 223 3.36 9.87 6.65
CA MET A 223 4.25 11.02 6.57
C MET A 223 3.44 12.29 6.39
N VAL A 224 3.80 13.34 7.13
CA VAL A 224 3.12 14.63 7.07
C VAL A 224 4.12 15.77 7.02
N ASP A 225 3.95 16.66 6.05
CA ASP A 225 4.69 17.91 5.89
C ASP A 225 6.23 17.70 5.97
N CYS A 226 6.75 16.60 5.41
CA CYS A 226 8.18 16.27 5.41
C CYS A 226 8.72 16.09 3.98
N PRO A 227 10.05 16.20 3.76
CA PRO A 227 10.64 16.14 2.42
C PRO A 227 10.35 14.86 1.63
N ALA A 228 10.09 13.73 2.31
CA ALA A 228 9.72 12.48 1.66
C ALA A 228 8.38 12.58 0.92
N VAL A 229 7.46 13.46 1.34
CA VAL A 229 6.19 13.73 0.62
C VAL A 229 6.47 14.29 -0.77
N ASP A 230 7.42 15.23 -0.88
CA ASP A 230 7.82 15.81 -2.18
C ASP A 230 8.50 14.76 -3.07
N GLU A 231 9.27 13.84 -2.49
CA GLU A 231 9.91 12.75 -3.24
C GLU A 231 8.86 11.78 -3.78
N ILE A 232 7.89 11.40 -2.97
CA ILE A 232 6.75 10.57 -3.38
C ILE A 232 5.95 11.27 -4.48
N LYS A 233 5.70 12.58 -4.37
CA LYS A 233 5.03 13.35 -5.43
C LYS A 233 5.78 13.30 -6.75
N ARG A 234 7.10 13.47 -6.72
CA ARG A 234 7.95 13.38 -7.92
C ARG A 234 7.87 11.99 -8.55
N ASP A 235 7.91 10.94 -7.74
CA ASP A 235 7.77 9.56 -8.21
C ASP A 235 6.37 9.31 -8.82
N PHE A 236 5.30 9.79 -8.22
CA PHE A 236 3.96 9.74 -8.82
C PHE A 236 3.90 10.42 -10.19
N LYS A 237 4.43 11.65 -10.30
CA LYS A 237 4.44 12.39 -11.57
C LYS A 237 5.23 11.65 -12.65
N HIS A 238 6.40 11.12 -12.31
CA HIS A 238 7.19 10.31 -13.22
C HIS A 238 6.41 9.04 -13.64
N THR A 239 5.79 8.35 -12.69
CA THR A 239 5.02 7.13 -12.96
C THR A 239 3.82 7.43 -13.86
N PHE A 240 3.07 8.52 -13.63
CA PHE A 240 1.97 8.93 -14.50
C PHE A 240 2.41 9.17 -15.96
N SER A 241 3.62 9.69 -16.18
CA SER A 241 4.14 9.90 -17.55
C SER A 241 4.33 8.61 -18.33
N GLN A 242 4.39 7.47 -17.64
CA GLN A 242 4.54 6.13 -18.20
C GLN A 242 3.22 5.34 -18.21
N CYS A 243 2.13 5.94 -17.74
CA CYS A 243 0.85 5.29 -17.65
C CYS A 243 -0.04 5.56 -18.87
N ARG A 244 -0.94 4.63 -19.12
CA ARG A 244 -2.10 4.84 -19.98
C ARG A 244 -3.32 5.08 -19.09
N GLU A 245 -3.98 6.21 -19.25
CA GLU A 245 -5.28 6.44 -18.61
C GLU A 245 -6.36 5.58 -19.29
N VAL A 246 -7.15 4.89 -18.47
CA VAL A 246 -8.22 3.98 -18.94
C VAL A 246 -9.60 4.41 -18.43
N THR A 247 -9.73 5.57 -17.82
CA THR A 247 -10.95 6.11 -17.23
C THR A 247 -12.13 6.07 -18.20
N GLU A 248 -12.00 6.70 -19.37
CA GLU A 248 -13.10 6.79 -20.34
C GLU A 248 -13.49 5.44 -20.93
N LYS A 249 -12.52 4.53 -21.09
CA LYS A 249 -12.79 3.15 -21.55
C LYS A 249 -13.75 2.42 -20.61
N TYR A 250 -13.56 2.56 -19.31
CA TYR A 250 -14.39 1.87 -18.31
C TYR A 250 -15.65 2.64 -17.96
N LYS A 251 -15.70 3.95 -18.17
CA LYS A 251 -16.88 4.78 -18.01
C LYS A 251 -17.95 4.44 -19.05
N ALA A 252 -17.57 4.20 -20.31
CA ALA A 252 -18.46 3.76 -21.38
C ALA A 252 -19.17 2.43 -21.09
N GLY A 253 -18.68 1.69 -20.08
CA GLY A 253 -19.23 0.43 -19.62
C GLY A 253 -18.75 -0.78 -20.45
N LEU A 254 -18.86 -1.94 -19.83
CA LEU A 254 -18.58 -3.25 -20.46
C LEU A 254 -19.87 -3.88 -20.97
N GLY A 255 -19.76 -4.77 -21.97
CA GLY A 255 -20.87 -5.58 -22.43
C GLY A 255 -21.50 -6.39 -21.27
N ALA A 256 -22.81 -6.68 -21.36
CA ALA A 256 -23.56 -7.32 -20.26
C ALA A 256 -22.95 -8.65 -19.79
N HIS A 257 -22.39 -9.46 -20.69
CA HIS A 257 -21.74 -10.74 -20.35
C HIS A 257 -20.43 -10.56 -19.57
N LEU A 258 -19.66 -9.50 -19.83
CA LEU A 258 -18.45 -9.17 -19.07
C LEU A 258 -18.80 -8.65 -17.69
N ARG A 259 -19.89 -7.89 -17.56
CA ARG A 259 -20.39 -7.43 -16.25
C ARG A 259 -20.82 -8.60 -15.36
N LEU A 260 -21.52 -9.59 -15.92
CA LEU A 260 -21.94 -10.78 -15.16
C LEU A 260 -20.73 -11.58 -14.67
N GLY A 261 -19.74 -11.81 -15.53
CA GLY A 261 -18.50 -12.49 -15.15
C GLY A 261 -17.75 -11.77 -14.04
N GLN A 262 -17.69 -10.45 -14.09
CA GLN A 262 -17.05 -9.63 -13.05
C GLN A 262 -17.84 -9.63 -11.73
N LEU A 263 -19.16 -9.63 -11.76
CA LEU A 263 -20.00 -9.76 -10.58
C LEU A 263 -19.76 -11.10 -9.86
N ILE A 264 -19.68 -12.20 -10.62
CA ILE A 264 -19.35 -13.51 -10.06
C ILE A 264 -17.95 -13.50 -9.42
N LEU A 265 -16.95 -12.90 -10.08
CA LEU A 265 -15.60 -12.80 -9.53
C LEU A 265 -15.56 -11.97 -8.23
N ARG A 266 -16.39 -10.92 -8.13
CA ARG A 266 -16.51 -10.12 -6.90
C ARG A 266 -17.04 -10.90 -5.70
N LEU A 267 -17.89 -11.92 -5.89
CA LEU A 267 -18.33 -12.77 -4.79
C LEU A 267 -17.17 -13.51 -4.10
N PHE A 268 -16.07 -13.70 -4.82
CA PHE A 268 -14.86 -14.34 -4.29
C PHE A 268 -13.78 -13.33 -3.88
N ALA A 269 -14.05 -12.04 -3.99
CA ALA A 269 -13.06 -10.99 -3.69
C ALA A 269 -12.50 -11.08 -2.26
N GLN A 270 -13.35 -11.41 -1.29
CA GLN A 270 -12.96 -11.57 0.12
C GLN A 270 -12.05 -12.78 0.38
N LEU A 271 -11.95 -13.72 -0.57
CA LEU A 271 -11.10 -14.90 -0.48
C LEU A 271 -9.75 -14.73 -1.19
N MET A 272 -9.54 -13.59 -1.85
CA MET A 272 -8.39 -13.34 -2.76
C MET A 272 -7.34 -12.37 -2.19
#